data_b230ef329a3225c6c90e1758e2ed10e7
#
_entry.id   b230ef329a3225c6c90e1758e2ed10e7
#
_cell.length_a   1.000
_cell.length_b   1.000
_cell.length_c   1.000
_cell.angle_alpha   90.00
_cell.angle_beta   90.00
_cell.angle_gamma   90.00
#
_symmetry.space_group_name_H-M   'P 1'
#
loop_
_entity.id
_entity.type
_entity.pdbx_description
1 polymer ?
#
loop_
_entity_poly.entity_id
_entity_poly.type
_entity_poly.pdbx_seq_one_letter_code
_entity_poly.pdbx_strand_id
1 'polypeptide(L)'
;MNHPRRTESRTHGAGNAAPAGRKNLDKRKSAPRNTRGAPNQAGAASPAAIRIEQLRAVLDQAVKWIHPADAVLSRWMRMNPKLGSRDRSELADAFFKTLRHLRLYRHLAESGQGPLSRRLAIMGLSGVIQPEVLSQALSEQEQVWLEHVTHVDLGTLPLAVRESLPDWLAQRMQALPDGEPLIAALNSNAPLDLRINPFKTDRDTVLRLLEAGPAAALDPQPTPYSPWGIRIHGRPPINRWSLFEKGEIEVQDEGSQLLAALLAPKRGEMVIDYCAGAGGKTLLLGALMRSTGRLYAFDVSATRLARAKPRFARSGLSNIVPVVITDDNDQRVRRLRQKAHRVLVDAPCSGLGTLRRNPDLKWRQSPESVQELCALQARILKQASACVAPGGRLVYATCSVLPEENQAQVDAFLAENPDFSLKNASEVLADRCKNLTFDTPYMVLRPDTHGTDGFFAAVLERAKN
;
A
#
# COMPACT_ATOMS: atom_id res chain seq x y z
N MET A 1 4.62 61.12 19.13
CA MET A 1 5.65 61.50 20.11
C MET A 1 6.85 60.63 19.92
N ASN A 2 7.86 61.24 19.38
CA ASN A 2 9.32 61.07 19.52
C ASN A 2 10.01 59.73 19.36
N HIS A 3 10.73 59.68 18.27
CA HIS A 3 12.03 59.08 18.02
C HIS A 3 13.12 59.52 19.04
N PRO A 4 14.40 59.00 19.10
CA PRO A 4 15.30 58.81 17.97
C PRO A 4 16.30 57.61 18.02
N ARG A 5 16.79 57.22 16.87
CA ARG A 5 18.11 57.00 16.21
C ARG A 5 19.40 57.18 17.03
N ARG A 6 20.38 56.29 16.75
CA ARG A 6 21.81 56.54 16.45
C ARG A 6 22.44 55.25 15.94
N THR A 7 22.97 55.10 14.80
CA THR A 7 24.09 55.40 13.88
C THR A 7 25.48 55.55 14.55
N GLU A 8 26.42 54.83 14.01
CA GLU A 8 27.81 55.14 13.62
C GLU A 8 28.63 53.86 13.57
N SER A 9 29.21 53.40 12.53
CA SER A 9 30.08 53.76 11.39
C SER A 9 31.60 53.58 11.68
N ARG A 10 32.27 52.94 10.68
CA ARG A 10 33.68 53.05 10.23
C ARG A 10 34.76 52.33 11.04
N THR A 11 35.86 51.75 10.51
CA THR A 11 36.62 52.00 9.26
C THR A 11 37.68 50.90 9.02
N HIS A 12 37.93 50.61 7.78
CA HIS A 12 39.19 50.39 7.03
C HIS A 12 40.46 49.85 7.69
N GLY A 13 41.11 48.94 6.96
CA GLY A 13 42.55 48.70 7.01
C GLY A 13 43.00 47.60 6.00
N ALA A 14 43.50 48.09 4.86
CA ALA A 14 44.11 47.31 3.80
C ALA A 14 45.63 47.04 4.03
N GLY A 15 46.19 46.05 3.36
CA GLY A 15 47.62 46.13 3.07
C GLY A 15 48.35 44.78 3.01
N ASN A 16 48.53 44.26 1.85
CA ASN A 16 49.75 44.01 1.04
C ASN A 16 50.65 42.77 1.32
N ALA A 17 50.74 41.99 0.27
CA ALA A 17 51.93 41.57 -0.53
C ALA A 17 52.89 40.49 0.01
N ALA A 18 53.03 39.50 -0.85
CA ALA A 18 54.10 38.48 -0.90
C ALA A 18 55.51 39.11 -1.10
N PRO A 19 56.61 38.36 -0.98
CA PRO A 19 57.05 37.51 -2.09
C PRO A 19 57.85 36.20 -1.76
N ALA A 20 58.15 35.53 -2.85
CA ALA A 20 58.83 34.28 -3.08
C ALA A 20 60.23 34.10 -2.47
N GLY A 21 60.59 32.83 -2.23
CA GLY A 21 61.96 32.39 -1.99
C GLY A 21 62.15 30.89 -2.28
N ARG A 22 63.01 30.62 -3.23
CA ARG A 22 63.42 29.31 -3.80
C ARG A 22 64.47 28.59 -2.95
N LYS A 23 64.52 27.23 -3.17
CA LYS A 23 65.62 26.27 -3.10
C LYS A 23 66.01 25.71 -1.70
N ASN A 24 66.02 24.36 -1.54
CA ASN A 24 67.13 23.48 -1.92
C ASN A 24 66.82 22.00 -1.74
N LEU A 25 67.38 21.21 -2.64
CA LEU A 25 67.46 19.73 -2.56
C LEU A 25 68.34 19.32 -1.36
N ASP A 26 67.91 18.23 -0.70
CA ASP A 26 68.90 17.35 -0.09
C ASP A 26 68.46 15.87 -0.14
N LYS A 27 69.36 15.07 -0.70
CA LYS A 27 69.27 13.62 -0.86
C LYS A 27 69.50 12.98 0.51
N ARG A 28 68.55 12.16 0.99
CA ARG A 28 68.87 11.18 2.05
C ARG A 28 68.41 9.78 1.66
N LYS A 29 69.38 8.92 1.78
CA LYS A 29 69.52 7.50 1.49
C LYS A 29 68.40 6.65 2.01
N SER A 30 67.98 5.70 1.17
CA SER A 30 67.09 4.57 1.43
C SER A 30 67.68 3.62 2.50
N ALA A 31 66.87 3.36 3.57
CA ALA A 31 67.05 2.24 4.48
C ALA A 31 66.01 1.14 4.14
N PRO A 32 66.28 -0.14 4.34
CA PRO A 32 65.42 -1.23 3.90
C PRO A 32 64.15 -1.29 4.72
N ARG A 33 62.98 -1.35 4.01
CA ARG A 33 61.66 -1.60 4.64
C ARG A 33 61.60 -3.01 5.20
N ASN A 34 61.59 -3.09 6.51
CA ASN A 34 61.20 -4.28 7.26
C ASN A 34 59.71 -4.59 6.93
N THR A 35 59.45 -5.66 6.21
CA THR A 35 58.11 -6.25 6.00
C THR A 35 57.64 -6.87 7.31
N ARG A 36 57.09 -6.03 8.21
CA ARG A 36 56.23 -6.54 9.27
C ARG A 36 54.91 -6.95 8.62
N GLY A 37 54.57 -8.24 8.67
CA GLY A 37 53.33 -8.79 8.24
C GLY A 37 52.16 -7.95 8.75
N ALA A 38 51.27 -7.58 7.83
CA ALA A 38 49.99 -6.92 8.16
C ALA A 38 49.22 -7.83 9.15
N PRO A 39 48.68 -7.28 10.24
CA PRO A 39 47.78 -8.06 11.08
C PRO A 39 46.63 -8.51 10.22
N ASN A 40 46.35 -9.82 10.25
CA ASN A 40 45.21 -10.49 9.71
C ASN A 40 43.95 -9.66 10.08
N GLN A 41 43.39 -8.89 9.13
CA GLN A 41 42.10 -8.24 9.32
C GLN A 41 41.09 -9.38 9.47
N ALA A 42 40.71 -9.68 10.69
CA ALA A 42 39.54 -10.49 10.99
C ALA A 42 38.41 -9.94 10.16
N GLY A 43 37.93 -10.73 9.18
CA GLY A 43 37.17 -10.30 8.03
C GLY A 43 35.93 -9.52 8.41
N ALA A 44 35.84 -8.29 7.91
CA ALA A 44 34.56 -7.57 7.85
C ALA A 44 33.56 -8.47 7.15
N ALA A 45 32.40 -8.71 7.79
CA ALA A 45 31.35 -9.54 7.21
C ALA A 45 30.98 -9.03 5.81
N SER A 46 30.85 -9.92 4.84
CA SER A 46 30.49 -9.52 3.45
C SER A 46 29.17 -8.76 3.45
N PRO A 47 28.95 -7.84 2.50
CA PRO A 47 27.67 -7.11 2.39
C PRO A 47 26.46 -8.04 2.37
N ALA A 48 26.56 -9.20 1.73
CA ALA A 48 25.49 -10.21 1.70
C ALA A 48 25.28 -10.86 3.07
N ALA A 49 26.36 -11.17 3.83
CA ALA A 49 26.23 -11.72 5.18
C ALA A 49 25.51 -10.73 6.10
N ILE A 50 25.85 -9.44 6.01
CA ILE A 50 25.16 -8.38 6.76
C ILE A 50 23.67 -8.35 6.34
N ARG A 51 23.37 -8.48 5.06
CA ARG A 51 21.99 -8.46 4.55
C ARG A 51 21.16 -9.65 5.03
N ILE A 52 21.74 -10.84 5.08
CA ILE A 52 21.10 -12.03 5.66
C ILE A 52 20.71 -11.78 7.13
N GLU A 53 21.62 -11.25 7.94
CA GLU A 53 21.37 -10.98 9.36
C GLU A 53 20.33 -9.86 9.55
N GLN A 54 20.34 -8.84 8.72
CA GLN A 54 19.34 -7.76 8.73
C GLN A 54 17.95 -8.29 8.39
N LEU A 55 17.83 -9.11 7.34
CA LEU A 55 16.56 -9.73 6.97
C LEU A 55 16.06 -10.68 8.04
N ARG A 56 16.94 -11.51 8.61
CA ARG A 56 16.62 -12.37 9.75
C ARG A 56 16.04 -11.59 10.91
N ALA A 57 16.72 -10.50 11.32
CA ALA A 57 16.32 -9.68 12.48
C ALA A 57 14.94 -9.02 12.29
N VAL A 58 14.59 -8.59 11.08
CA VAL A 58 13.27 -7.98 10.83
C VAL A 58 12.19 -9.05 10.66
N LEU A 59 12.47 -10.21 10.05
CA LEU A 59 11.57 -11.35 9.95
C LEU A 59 11.17 -11.89 11.32
N ASP A 60 12.14 -12.06 12.24
CA ASP A 60 11.87 -12.53 13.62
C ASP A 60 10.89 -11.63 14.39
N GLN A 61 10.80 -10.34 14.04
CA GLN A 61 9.80 -9.43 14.59
C GLN A 61 8.45 -9.56 13.87
N ALA A 62 8.46 -9.67 12.54
CA ALA A 62 7.25 -9.69 11.72
C ALA A 62 6.41 -10.96 11.91
N VAL A 63 7.06 -12.13 12.01
CA VAL A 63 6.36 -13.43 12.16
C VAL A 63 5.68 -13.64 13.51
N LYS A 64 5.80 -12.67 14.42
CA LYS A 64 5.01 -12.64 15.66
C LYS A 64 3.58 -12.13 15.44
N TRP A 65 3.31 -11.56 14.28
CA TRP A 65 2.00 -11.04 13.81
C TRP A 65 1.33 -10.00 14.72
N ILE A 66 2.08 -9.36 15.64
CA ILE A 66 1.57 -8.34 16.58
C ILE A 66 1.22 -7.05 15.83
N HIS A 67 2.02 -6.71 14.80
CA HIS A 67 1.85 -5.51 14.00
C HIS A 67 1.84 -5.84 12.52
N PRO A 68 1.20 -5.00 11.66
CA PRO A 68 1.32 -5.12 10.21
C PRO A 68 2.77 -5.13 9.73
N ALA A 69 3.07 -5.96 8.74
CA ALA A 69 4.44 -6.18 8.27
C ALA A 69 5.12 -4.89 7.77
N ASP A 70 4.38 -4.03 7.09
CA ASP A 70 4.84 -2.72 6.63
C ASP A 70 5.24 -1.80 7.79
N ALA A 71 4.49 -1.82 8.88
CA ALA A 71 4.78 -1.05 10.09
C ALA A 71 6.04 -1.58 10.80
N VAL A 72 6.20 -2.92 10.88
CA VAL A 72 7.42 -3.57 11.42
C VAL A 72 8.64 -3.17 10.61
N LEU A 73 8.59 -3.35 9.29
CA LEU A 73 9.70 -3.00 8.40
C LEU A 73 10.04 -1.51 8.47
N SER A 74 9.04 -0.63 8.41
CA SER A 74 9.24 0.83 8.49
C SER A 74 9.87 1.26 9.82
N ARG A 75 9.44 0.66 10.93
CA ARG A 75 10.04 0.91 12.26
C ARG A 75 11.48 0.44 12.29
N TRP A 76 11.74 -0.78 11.81
CA TRP A 76 13.07 -1.36 11.78
C TRP A 76 14.04 -0.51 10.93
N MET A 77 13.62 -0.05 9.74
CA MET A 77 14.41 0.83 8.88
C MET A 77 14.74 2.18 9.52
N ARG A 78 13.80 2.77 10.28
CA ARG A 78 14.07 4.01 11.03
C ARG A 78 15.13 3.82 12.14
N MET A 79 15.14 2.65 12.77
CA MET A 79 16.13 2.30 13.79
C MET A 79 17.51 1.98 13.18
N ASN A 80 17.57 1.77 11.85
CA ASN A 80 18.79 1.48 11.10
C ASN A 80 19.07 2.58 10.04
N PRO A 81 19.37 3.84 10.44
CA PRO A 81 19.44 4.99 9.53
C PRO A 81 20.61 4.93 8.55
N LYS A 82 21.65 4.13 8.84
CA LYS A 82 22.85 3.97 8.00
C LYS A 82 22.60 3.17 6.70
N LEU A 83 21.43 2.54 6.55
CA LEU A 83 21.07 1.81 5.32
C LEU A 83 20.94 2.76 4.14
N GLY A 84 21.66 2.47 3.05
CA GLY A 84 21.53 3.15 1.77
C GLY A 84 20.18 2.90 1.08
N SER A 85 19.88 3.65 0.06
CA SER A 85 18.62 3.51 -0.69
C SER A 85 18.49 2.12 -1.33
N ARG A 86 19.54 1.62 -1.96
CA ARG A 86 19.59 0.28 -2.55
C ARG A 86 19.37 -0.80 -1.51
N ASP A 87 20.07 -0.70 -0.37
CA ASP A 87 19.96 -1.66 0.73
C ASP A 87 18.53 -1.74 1.27
N ARG A 88 17.86 -0.57 1.40
CA ARG A 88 16.46 -0.50 1.85
C ARG A 88 15.51 -1.17 0.86
N SER A 89 15.74 -1.01 -0.44
CA SER A 89 14.93 -1.64 -1.48
C SER A 89 15.11 -3.15 -1.48
N GLU A 90 16.36 -3.63 -1.53
CA GLU A 90 16.67 -5.06 -1.49
C GLU A 90 16.11 -5.76 -0.24
N LEU A 91 16.25 -5.11 0.92
CA LEU A 91 15.71 -5.64 2.18
C LEU A 91 14.18 -5.70 2.16
N ALA A 92 13.51 -4.66 1.64
CA ALA A 92 12.06 -4.63 1.54
C ALA A 92 11.54 -5.70 0.57
N ASP A 93 12.18 -5.86 -0.58
CA ASP A 93 11.78 -6.85 -1.57
C ASP A 93 11.97 -8.28 -1.03
N ALA A 94 13.11 -8.57 -0.41
CA ALA A 94 13.37 -9.86 0.23
C ALA A 94 12.41 -10.14 1.40
N PHE A 95 12.11 -9.14 2.20
CA PHE A 95 11.18 -9.24 3.34
C PHE A 95 9.76 -9.61 2.88
N PHE A 96 9.19 -8.84 1.95
CA PHE A 96 7.83 -9.14 1.45
C PHE A 96 7.78 -10.43 0.63
N LYS A 97 8.83 -10.76 -0.11
CA LYS A 97 8.96 -12.04 -0.81
C LYS A 97 8.93 -13.21 0.20
N THR A 98 9.69 -13.12 1.29
CA THR A 98 9.71 -14.17 2.32
C THR A 98 8.33 -14.33 2.99
N LEU A 99 7.65 -13.24 3.33
CA LEU A 99 6.30 -13.31 3.93
C LEU A 99 5.26 -13.87 2.94
N ARG A 100 5.39 -13.56 1.65
CA ARG A 100 4.52 -14.07 0.60
C ARG A 100 4.63 -15.58 0.45
N HIS A 101 5.85 -16.12 0.53
CA HIS A 101 6.15 -17.54 0.36
C HIS A 101 6.51 -18.26 1.66
N LEU A 102 6.06 -17.75 2.82
CA LEU A 102 6.55 -18.18 4.13
C LEU A 102 6.33 -19.68 4.40
N ARG A 103 5.16 -20.24 4.07
CA ARG A 103 4.87 -21.66 4.28
C ARG A 103 5.69 -22.55 3.35
N LEU A 104 5.76 -22.17 2.08
CA LEU A 104 6.61 -22.85 1.10
C LEU A 104 8.08 -22.82 1.56
N TYR A 105 8.59 -21.67 1.94
CA TYR A 105 9.97 -21.54 2.38
C TYR A 105 10.26 -22.31 3.68
N ARG A 106 9.30 -22.38 4.60
CA ARG A 106 9.44 -23.24 5.79
C ARG A 106 9.54 -24.72 5.38
N HIS A 107 8.68 -25.18 4.49
CA HIS A 107 8.70 -26.54 3.98
C HIS A 107 10.03 -26.87 3.28
N LEU A 108 10.47 -26.04 2.34
CA LEU A 108 11.74 -26.24 1.64
C LEU A 108 12.95 -26.16 2.59
N ALA A 109 12.85 -25.36 3.63
CA ALA A 109 13.89 -25.20 4.62
C ALA A 109 14.10 -26.46 5.48
N GLU A 110 13.18 -27.41 5.56
CA GLU A 110 13.31 -28.67 6.33
C GLU A 110 14.47 -29.52 5.83
N SER A 111 14.80 -29.48 4.54
CA SER A 111 15.92 -30.21 3.94
C SER A 111 17.30 -29.63 4.24
N GLY A 112 17.38 -28.39 4.79
CA GLY A 112 18.64 -27.71 5.06
C GLY A 112 19.10 -27.83 6.52
N GLN A 113 20.35 -27.45 6.77
CA GLN A 113 20.94 -27.43 8.11
C GLN A 113 21.04 -26.02 8.70
N GLY A 114 21.23 -25.92 10.02
CA GLY A 114 21.37 -24.65 10.73
C GLY A 114 20.06 -23.98 11.10
N PRO A 115 20.07 -22.68 11.53
CA PRO A 115 18.87 -21.99 11.99
C PRO A 115 17.84 -21.76 10.90
N LEU A 116 16.57 -22.09 11.13
CA LEU A 116 15.46 -21.87 10.20
C LEU A 116 15.38 -20.41 9.73
N SER A 117 15.51 -19.44 10.65
CA SER A 117 15.44 -18.00 10.32
C SER A 117 16.52 -17.57 9.32
N ARG A 118 17.73 -18.18 9.38
CA ARG A 118 18.80 -17.91 8.41
C ARG A 118 18.45 -18.49 7.04
N ARG A 119 17.92 -19.70 6.97
CA ARG A 119 17.48 -20.34 5.70
C ARG A 119 16.36 -19.55 5.05
N LEU A 120 15.37 -19.06 5.81
CA LEU A 120 14.33 -18.18 5.31
C LEU A 120 14.90 -16.88 4.73
N ALA A 121 15.90 -16.29 5.39
CA ALA A 121 16.55 -15.07 4.89
C ALA A 121 17.33 -15.32 3.61
N ILE A 122 18.03 -16.46 3.49
CA ILE A 122 18.74 -16.86 2.27
C ILE A 122 17.76 -16.99 1.10
N MET A 123 16.65 -17.75 1.26
CA MET A 123 15.63 -17.89 0.22
C MET A 123 14.95 -16.58 -0.13
N GLY A 124 14.73 -15.70 0.86
CA GLY A 124 14.19 -14.36 0.64
C GLY A 124 15.08 -13.50 -0.24
N LEU A 125 16.39 -13.55 -0.02
CA LEU A 125 17.39 -12.78 -0.78
C LEU A 125 17.71 -13.39 -2.15
N SER A 126 17.54 -14.71 -2.32
CA SER A 126 17.71 -15.39 -3.62
C SER A 126 16.83 -14.73 -4.67
N GLY A 127 17.41 -14.31 -5.83
CA GLY A 127 16.70 -13.60 -6.89
C GLY A 127 16.34 -12.13 -6.59
N VAL A 128 16.74 -11.62 -5.40
CA VAL A 128 16.66 -10.17 -5.08
C VAL A 128 18.04 -9.53 -5.20
N ILE A 129 19.08 -10.21 -4.73
CA ILE A 129 20.47 -9.81 -4.95
C ILE A 129 21.13 -10.77 -5.94
N GLN A 130 22.23 -10.33 -6.55
CA GLN A 130 22.95 -11.14 -7.54
C GLN A 130 23.43 -12.47 -6.91
N PRO A 131 23.32 -13.61 -7.62
CA PRO A 131 23.71 -14.92 -7.09
C PRO A 131 25.17 -14.97 -6.61
N GLU A 132 26.08 -14.32 -7.34
CA GLU A 132 27.51 -14.27 -7.02
C GLU A 132 27.78 -13.49 -5.73
N VAL A 133 26.96 -12.49 -5.44
CA VAL A 133 27.05 -11.70 -4.19
C VAL A 133 26.49 -12.52 -3.02
N LEU A 134 25.37 -13.22 -3.24
CA LEU A 134 24.77 -14.06 -2.20
C LEU A 134 25.70 -15.23 -1.83
N SER A 135 26.27 -15.93 -2.83
CA SER A 135 27.15 -17.09 -2.63
C SER A 135 28.37 -16.80 -1.75
N GLN A 136 28.91 -15.57 -1.78
CA GLN A 136 30.01 -15.14 -0.92
C GLN A 136 29.69 -15.16 0.59
N ALA A 137 28.41 -15.19 0.94
CA ALA A 137 27.94 -15.22 2.32
C ALA A 137 27.45 -16.59 2.77
N LEU A 138 27.43 -17.57 1.87
CA LEU A 138 26.93 -18.91 2.11
C LEU A 138 28.09 -19.89 2.28
N SER A 139 27.93 -20.85 3.23
CA SER A 139 28.78 -22.03 3.27
C SER A 139 28.54 -22.91 2.04
N GLU A 140 29.48 -23.82 1.73
CA GLU A 140 29.34 -24.78 0.64
C GLU A 140 28.04 -25.61 0.79
N GLN A 141 27.73 -26.04 2.00
CA GLN A 141 26.51 -26.78 2.30
C GLN A 141 25.24 -25.93 2.03
N GLU A 142 25.25 -24.63 2.38
CA GLU A 142 24.13 -23.72 2.11
C GLU A 142 23.97 -23.45 0.61
N GLN A 143 25.05 -23.41 -0.16
CA GLN A 143 24.99 -23.24 -1.62
C GLN A 143 24.35 -24.47 -2.28
N VAL A 144 24.82 -25.67 -1.95
CA VAL A 144 24.26 -26.93 -2.46
C VAL A 144 22.78 -27.07 -2.07
N TRP A 145 22.44 -26.74 -0.83
CA TRP A 145 21.07 -26.76 -0.36
C TRP A 145 20.18 -25.75 -1.13
N LEU A 146 20.63 -24.52 -1.31
CA LEU A 146 19.88 -23.48 -2.02
C LEU A 146 19.64 -23.89 -3.49
N GLU A 147 20.64 -24.44 -4.15
CA GLU A 147 20.51 -24.99 -5.50
C GLU A 147 19.46 -26.11 -5.54
N HIS A 148 19.53 -27.06 -4.61
CA HIS A 148 18.56 -28.15 -4.51
C HIS A 148 17.12 -27.61 -4.38
N VAL A 149 16.85 -26.72 -3.44
CA VAL A 149 15.48 -26.21 -3.17
C VAL A 149 14.93 -25.33 -4.29
N THR A 150 15.78 -24.73 -5.12
CA THR A 150 15.34 -23.95 -6.30
C THR A 150 14.90 -24.84 -7.46
N HIS A 151 15.24 -26.12 -7.46
CA HIS A 151 14.88 -27.10 -8.49
C HIS A 151 13.74 -28.06 -8.05
N VAL A 152 13.19 -27.88 -6.86
CA VAL A 152 12.04 -28.69 -6.40
C VAL A 152 10.83 -28.44 -7.31
N ASP A 153 10.21 -29.52 -7.79
CA ASP A 153 8.95 -29.43 -8.53
C ASP A 153 7.81 -29.04 -7.58
N LEU A 154 7.42 -27.78 -7.64
CA LEU A 154 6.35 -27.23 -6.81
C LEU A 154 4.97 -27.82 -7.17
N GLY A 155 4.80 -28.39 -8.36
CA GLY A 155 3.54 -29.01 -8.79
C GLY A 155 3.18 -30.24 -7.96
N THR A 156 4.16 -30.90 -7.35
CA THR A 156 3.96 -32.08 -6.49
C THR A 156 3.50 -31.72 -5.07
N LEU A 157 3.58 -30.45 -4.69
CA LEU A 157 3.22 -29.98 -3.34
C LEU A 157 1.72 -29.69 -3.22
N PRO A 158 1.13 -29.92 -2.03
CA PRO A 158 -0.24 -29.47 -1.77
C PRO A 158 -0.40 -27.97 -2.04
N LEU A 159 -1.54 -27.54 -2.60
CA LEU A 159 -1.81 -26.15 -2.97
C LEU A 159 -1.51 -25.18 -1.82
N ALA A 160 -1.95 -25.49 -0.61
CA ALA A 160 -1.73 -24.65 0.56
C ALA A 160 -0.26 -24.41 0.88
N VAL A 161 0.63 -25.39 0.60
CA VAL A 161 2.09 -25.24 0.74
C VAL A 161 2.66 -24.47 -0.43
N ARG A 162 2.32 -24.86 -1.66
CA ARG A 162 2.79 -24.23 -2.91
C ARG A 162 2.47 -22.75 -2.94
N GLU A 163 1.23 -22.39 -2.62
CA GLU A 163 0.76 -21.00 -2.60
C GLU A 163 0.94 -20.30 -1.24
N SER A 164 1.54 -21.02 -0.29
CA SER A 164 1.89 -20.45 1.02
C SER A 164 0.69 -19.84 1.76
N LEU A 165 -0.40 -20.60 1.86
CA LEU A 165 -1.63 -20.23 2.55
C LEU A 165 -1.84 -21.05 3.84
N PRO A 166 -2.50 -20.51 4.88
CA PRO A 166 -3.10 -21.32 5.95
C PRO A 166 -4.16 -22.28 5.36
N ASP A 167 -4.32 -23.46 5.95
CA ASP A 167 -5.22 -24.51 5.41
C ASP A 167 -6.66 -24.03 5.28
N TRP A 168 -7.17 -23.33 6.31
CA TRP A 168 -8.53 -22.79 6.30
C TRP A 168 -8.77 -21.82 5.14
N LEU A 169 -7.75 -20.99 4.81
CA LEU A 169 -7.86 -19.98 3.75
C LEU A 169 -7.73 -20.65 2.37
N ALA A 170 -6.79 -21.59 2.23
CA ALA A 170 -6.64 -22.37 0.99
C ALA A 170 -7.95 -23.09 0.64
N GLN A 171 -8.57 -23.77 1.62
CA GLN A 171 -9.84 -24.46 1.43
C GLN A 171 -10.98 -23.52 1.02
N ARG A 172 -11.11 -22.36 1.69
CA ARG A 172 -12.14 -21.35 1.34
C ARG A 172 -11.94 -20.76 -0.04
N MET A 173 -10.70 -20.42 -0.39
CA MET A 173 -10.40 -19.79 -1.67
C MET A 173 -10.52 -20.78 -2.84
N GLN A 174 -10.18 -22.06 -2.64
CA GLN A 174 -10.39 -23.10 -3.65
C GLN A 174 -11.87 -23.34 -3.97
N ALA A 175 -12.76 -23.11 -3.00
CA ALA A 175 -14.20 -23.24 -3.20
C ALA A 175 -14.82 -22.07 -3.99
N LEU A 176 -14.06 -20.99 -4.25
CA LEU A 176 -14.52 -19.86 -5.07
C LEU A 176 -14.47 -20.25 -6.57
N PRO A 177 -15.31 -19.63 -7.42
CA PRO A 177 -15.16 -19.74 -8.87
C PRO A 177 -13.74 -19.34 -9.29
N ASP A 178 -13.10 -20.17 -10.11
CA ASP A 178 -11.70 -19.99 -10.55
C ASP A 178 -10.74 -19.68 -9.38
N GLY A 179 -10.88 -20.44 -8.28
CA GLY A 179 -10.15 -20.18 -7.04
C GLY A 179 -8.64 -20.31 -7.18
N GLU A 180 -8.11 -21.29 -7.93
CA GLU A 180 -6.67 -21.47 -8.13
C GLU A 180 -6.02 -20.31 -8.91
N PRO A 181 -6.54 -19.84 -10.07
CA PRO A 181 -6.05 -18.63 -10.73
C PRO A 181 -6.07 -17.39 -9.83
N LEU A 182 -7.14 -17.22 -9.06
CA LEU A 182 -7.24 -16.13 -8.09
C LEU A 182 -6.14 -16.21 -7.02
N ILE A 183 -5.91 -17.39 -6.44
CA ILE A 183 -4.86 -17.61 -5.44
C ILE A 183 -3.48 -17.26 -6.00
N ALA A 184 -3.16 -17.78 -7.19
CA ALA A 184 -1.88 -17.51 -7.85
C ALA A 184 -1.69 -16.00 -8.11
N ALA A 185 -2.72 -15.32 -8.60
CA ALA A 185 -2.69 -13.89 -8.84
C ALA A 185 -2.55 -13.06 -7.55
N LEU A 186 -3.26 -13.43 -6.48
CA LEU A 186 -3.11 -12.80 -5.16
C LEU A 186 -1.74 -13.03 -4.53
N ASN A 187 -1.04 -14.09 -4.93
CA ASN A 187 0.32 -14.38 -4.48
C ASN A 187 1.41 -13.76 -5.36
N SER A 188 1.05 -12.99 -6.39
CA SER A 188 1.96 -12.25 -7.26
C SER A 188 2.33 -10.86 -6.71
N ASN A 189 3.20 -10.14 -7.41
CA ASN A 189 3.48 -8.73 -7.12
C ASN A 189 2.40 -7.81 -7.74
N ALA A 190 1.96 -6.82 -6.98
CA ALA A 190 1.04 -5.81 -7.48
C ALA A 190 1.79 -4.72 -8.28
N PRO A 191 1.21 -4.22 -9.37
CA PRO A 191 1.69 -2.98 -10.01
C PRO A 191 1.48 -1.78 -9.07
N LEU A 192 2.07 -0.65 -9.42
CA LEU A 192 1.87 0.60 -8.71
C LEU A 192 0.94 1.51 -9.53
N ASP A 193 -0.24 1.77 -8.98
CA ASP A 193 -1.21 2.64 -9.60
C ASP A 193 -1.21 4.02 -8.93
N LEU A 194 -1.17 5.05 -9.76
CA LEU A 194 -1.36 6.44 -9.40
C LEU A 194 -2.77 6.86 -9.77
N ARG A 195 -3.35 7.72 -8.98
CA ARG A 195 -4.60 8.41 -9.31
C ARG A 195 -4.32 9.89 -9.46
N ILE A 196 -4.75 10.49 -10.58
CA ILE A 196 -4.70 11.94 -10.74
C ILE A 196 -5.77 12.61 -9.86
N ASN A 197 -5.56 13.86 -9.53
CA ASN A 197 -6.56 14.69 -8.86
C ASN A 197 -7.37 15.48 -9.92
N PRO A 198 -8.58 15.03 -10.30
CA PRO A 198 -9.34 15.65 -11.38
C PRO A 198 -9.88 17.07 -11.03
N PHE A 199 -9.65 17.53 -9.81
CA PHE A 199 -9.89 18.92 -9.42
C PHE A 199 -8.78 19.85 -9.88
N LYS A 200 -7.54 19.35 -10.00
CA LYS A 200 -6.35 20.14 -10.33
C LYS A 200 -5.83 19.93 -11.75
N THR A 201 -5.97 18.72 -12.29
CA THR A 201 -5.33 18.32 -13.55
C THR A 201 -6.15 17.23 -14.24
N ASP A 202 -5.74 16.84 -15.43
CA ASP A 202 -6.28 15.71 -16.19
C ASP A 202 -5.21 14.63 -16.37
N ARG A 203 -5.66 13.41 -16.75
CA ARG A 203 -4.79 12.24 -16.88
C ARG A 203 -3.74 12.40 -17.99
N ASP A 204 -4.15 12.95 -19.13
CA ASP A 204 -3.25 13.05 -20.30
C ASP A 204 -2.12 14.06 -20.04
N THR A 205 -2.42 15.13 -19.32
CA THR A 205 -1.39 16.10 -18.87
C THR A 205 -0.40 15.45 -17.92
N VAL A 206 -0.87 14.69 -16.91
CA VAL A 206 0.03 14.00 -15.98
C VAL A 206 0.84 12.93 -16.69
N LEU A 207 0.22 12.17 -17.61
CA LEU A 207 0.90 11.12 -18.38
C LEU A 207 2.09 11.70 -19.17
N ARG A 208 1.87 12.79 -19.95
CA ARG A 208 2.96 13.48 -20.67
C ARG A 208 4.08 13.95 -19.75
N LEU A 209 3.73 14.47 -18.55
CA LEU A 209 4.74 14.91 -17.57
C LEU A 209 5.55 13.74 -16.97
N LEU A 210 4.94 12.59 -16.81
CA LEU A 210 5.62 11.37 -16.34
C LEU A 210 6.54 10.80 -17.42
N GLU A 211 6.08 10.77 -18.69
CA GLU A 211 6.84 10.31 -19.86
C GLU A 211 8.05 11.20 -20.15
N ALA A 212 7.90 12.51 -20.00
CA ALA A 212 8.99 13.47 -20.20
C ALA A 212 9.93 13.60 -18.99
N GLY A 213 9.59 13.01 -17.85
CA GLY A 213 10.27 13.22 -16.57
C GLY A 213 10.99 11.97 -16.05
N PRO A 214 11.28 11.95 -14.73
CA PRO A 214 12.01 10.84 -14.08
C PRO A 214 11.24 9.51 -14.06
N ALA A 215 9.99 9.50 -14.48
CA ALA A 215 9.16 8.31 -14.58
C ALA A 215 9.15 7.66 -15.97
N ALA A 216 9.82 8.22 -16.97
CA ALA A 216 9.85 7.66 -18.34
C ALA A 216 10.30 6.18 -18.38
N ALA A 217 11.34 5.84 -17.60
CA ALA A 217 11.85 4.47 -17.49
C ALA A 217 10.90 3.50 -16.73
N LEU A 218 9.80 3.99 -16.20
CA LEU A 218 8.81 3.22 -15.44
C LEU A 218 7.56 2.87 -16.26
N ASP A 219 7.60 3.18 -17.55
CA ASP A 219 6.54 2.91 -18.54
C ASP A 219 5.13 3.31 -18.02
N PRO A 220 4.87 4.61 -17.83
CA PRO A 220 3.58 5.07 -17.33
C PRO A 220 2.48 4.85 -18.37
N GLN A 221 1.44 4.09 -18.02
CA GLN A 221 0.32 3.76 -18.90
C GLN A 221 -1.01 4.12 -18.23
N PRO A 222 -2.05 4.52 -18.99
CA PRO A 222 -3.41 4.60 -18.46
C PRO A 222 -3.84 3.27 -17.86
N THR A 223 -4.50 3.28 -16.70
CA THR A 223 -5.14 2.07 -16.21
C THR A 223 -6.35 1.70 -17.08
N PRO A 224 -6.71 0.40 -17.19
CA PRO A 224 -7.74 -0.07 -18.13
C PRO A 224 -9.13 0.51 -17.88
N TYR A 225 -9.53 0.72 -16.62
CA TYR A 225 -10.90 0.98 -16.24
C TYR A 225 -11.13 2.38 -15.67
N SER A 226 -10.21 2.85 -14.81
CA SER A 226 -10.36 4.15 -14.17
C SER A 226 -9.93 5.29 -15.10
N PRO A 227 -10.77 6.31 -15.32
CA PRO A 227 -10.39 7.48 -16.11
C PRO A 227 -9.34 8.36 -15.41
N TRP A 228 -9.03 8.08 -14.17
CA TRP A 228 -8.06 8.85 -13.35
C TRP A 228 -6.79 8.07 -13.05
N GLY A 229 -6.71 6.83 -13.48
CA GLY A 229 -5.62 5.93 -13.14
C GLY A 229 -4.46 5.98 -14.12
N ILE A 230 -3.23 5.92 -13.60
CA ILE A 230 -1.99 5.70 -14.35
C ILE A 230 -1.24 4.57 -13.64
N ARG A 231 -0.87 3.53 -14.38
CA ARG A 231 -0.06 2.42 -13.90
C ARG A 231 1.39 2.65 -14.23
N ILE A 232 2.28 2.33 -13.31
CA ILE A 232 3.73 2.41 -13.52
C ILE A 232 4.40 1.13 -13.02
N HIS A 233 5.55 0.82 -13.59
CA HIS A 233 6.39 -0.30 -13.18
C HIS A 233 7.43 0.14 -12.13
N GLY A 234 7.74 -0.76 -11.16
CA GLY A 234 8.71 -0.48 -10.11
C GLY A 234 8.15 0.28 -8.90
N ARG A 235 9.06 0.73 -8.04
CA ARG A 235 8.73 1.38 -6.74
C ARG A 235 9.52 2.67 -6.55
N PRO A 236 9.29 3.70 -7.37
CA PRO A 236 9.98 4.97 -7.26
C PRO A 236 9.56 5.74 -5.99
N PRO A 237 10.38 6.70 -5.55
CA PRO A 237 10.05 7.55 -4.41
C PRO A 237 9.03 8.64 -4.78
N ILE A 238 7.77 8.24 -5.02
CA ILE A 238 6.65 9.10 -5.47
C ILE A 238 6.52 10.37 -4.63
N ASN A 239 6.76 10.24 -3.31
CA ASN A 239 6.65 11.35 -2.38
C ASN A 239 7.63 12.51 -2.63
N ARG A 240 8.64 12.31 -3.50
CA ARG A 240 9.61 13.32 -3.93
C ARG A 240 9.25 13.95 -5.28
N TRP A 241 8.18 13.49 -5.91
CA TRP A 241 7.77 14.05 -7.20
C TRP A 241 6.98 15.34 -7.02
N SER A 242 7.25 16.34 -7.82
CA SER A 242 6.54 17.62 -7.81
C SER A 242 5.02 17.46 -7.96
N LEU A 243 4.59 16.53 -8.82
CA LEU A 243 3.18 16.18 -9.00
C LEU A 243 2.52 15.71 -7.69
N PHE A 244 3.24 14.92 -6.89
CA PHE A 244 2.76 14.45 -5.59
C PHE A 244 2.75 15.57 -4.56
N GLU A 245 3.81 16.36 -4.48
CA GLU A 245 3.93 17.49 -3.55
C GLU A 245 2.84 18.55 -3.80
N LYS A 246 2.50 18.80 -5.06
CA LYS A 246 1.39 19.68 -5.45
C LYS A 246 0.01 19.07 -5.27
N GLY A 247 -0.10 17.78 -4.93
CA GLY A 247 -1.38 17.06 -4.78
C GLY A 247 -2.14 16.87 -6.10
N GLU A 248 -1.41 16.78 -7.20
CA GLU A 248 -1.92 16.47 -8.53
C GLU A 248 -2.06 14.98 -8.75
N ILE A 249 -1.28 14.17 -8.00
CA ILE A 249 -1.37 12.71 -7.97
C ILE A 249 -1.40 12.16 -6.54
N GLU A 250 -1.96 10.97 -6.40
CA GLU A 250 -1.95 10.14 -5.19
C GLU A 250 -1.69 8.68 -5.57
N VAL A 251 -1.06 7.91 -4.66
CA VAL A 251 -0.93 6.47 -4.82
C VAL A 251 -2.25 5.81 -4.42
N GLN A 252 -2.90 5.13 -5.36
CA GLN A 252 -4.15 4.42 -5.09
C GLN A 252 -4.40 3.35 -6.16
N ASP A 253 -4.65 2.10 -5.72
CA ASP A 253 -5.05 1.01 -6.62
C ASP A 253 -6.27 1.38 -7.46
N GLU A 254 -6.29 0.92 -8.72
CA GLU A 254 -7.36 1.22 -9.67
C GLU A 254 -8.74 0.79 -9.14
N GLY A 255 -8.86 -0.40 -8.54
CA GLY A 255 -10.13 -0.87 -7.97
C GLY A 255 -10.66 0.04 -6.88
N SER A 256 -9.78 0.58 -6.03
CA SER A 256 -10.15 1.57 -5.02
C SER A 256 -10.64 2.90 -5.63
N GLN A 257 -10.17 3.27 -6.83
CA GLN A 257 -10.66 4.46 -7.55
C GLN A 257 -12.09 4.23 -8.08
N LEU A 258 -12.39 3.02 -8.54
CA LEU A 258 -13.70 2.65 -9.09
C LEU A 258 -14.81 2.70 -8.02
N LEU A 259 -14.51 2.47 -6.76
CA LEU A 259 -15.48 2.63 -5.66
C LEU A 259 -16.03 4.07 -5.57
N ALA A 260 -15.20 5.08 -5.80
CA ALA A 260 -15.66 6.46 -5.86
C ALA A 260 -16.49 6.74 -7.12
N ALA A 261 -16.19 6.05 -8.25
CA ALA A 261 -17.00 6.12 -9.45
C ALA A 261 -18.41 5.53 -9.23
N LEU A 262 -18.52 4.40 -8.52
CA LEU A 262 -19.80 3.78 -8.15
C LEU A 262 -20.68 4.69 -7.30
N LEU A 263 -20.10 5.40 -6.34
CA LEU A 263 -20.86 6.34 -5.52
C LEU A 263 -21.43 7.48 -6.36
N ALA A 264 -20.72 7.88 -7.42
CA ALA A 264 -21.11 8.90 -8.40
C ALA A 264 -21.61 10.21 -7.76
N PRO A 265 -20.83 10.85 -6.87
CA PRO A 265 -21.25 12.05 -6.19
C PRO A 265 -21.38 13.21 -7.17
N LYS A 266 -22.33 14.14 -6.89
CA LYS A 266 -22.61 15.33 -7.69
C LYS A 266 -22.21 16.60 -6.93
N ARG A 267 -22.07 17.69 -7.67
CA ARG A 267 -21.84 19.03 -7.10
C ARG A 267 -22.98 19.42 -6.15
N GLY A 268 -22.62 20.03 -5.02
CA GLY A 268 -23.59 20.54 -4.05
C GLY A 268 -24.21 19.49 -3.11
N GLU A 269 -23.99 18.18 -3.38
CA GLU A 269 -24.52 17.11 -2.53
C GLU A 269 -23.88 17.07 -1.14
N MET A 270 -24.58 16.47 -0.19
CA MET A 270 -24.05 15.99 1.08
C MET A 270 -23.63 14.54 0.91
N VAL A 271 -22.35 14.27 1.13
CA VAL A 271 -21.73 12.96 0.96
C VAL A 271 -21.05 12.53 2.27
N ILE A 272 -21.14 11.25 2.59
CA ILE A 272 -20.44 10.65 3.74
C ILE A 272 -19.54 9.54 3.25
N ASP A 273 -18.25 9.59 3.60
CA ASP A 273 -17.31 8.50 3.59
C ASP A 273 -17.23 7.95 5.02
N TYR A 274 -17.92 6.82 5.29
CA TYR A 274 -18.20 6.37 6.64
C TYR A 274 -17.00 5.70 7.31
N CYS A 275 -16.07 5.16 6.52
CA CYS A 275 -14.83 4.52 6.98
C CYS A 275 -13.63 5.11 6.24
N ALA A 276 -13.42 6.43 6.36
CA ALA A 276 -12.53 7.21 5.51
C ALA A 276 -11.05 6.80 5.58
N GLY A 277 -10.62 6.21 6.68
CA GLY A 277 -9.24 5.78 6.87
C GLY A 277 -8.24 6.92 6.71
N ALA A 278 -7.27 6.74 5.81
CA ALA A 278 -6.30 7.77 5.45
C ALA A 278 -6.79 8.72 4.34
N GLY A 279 -8.08 8.71 4.01
CA GLY A 279 -8.72 9.68 3.13
C GLY A 279 -8.53 9.44 1.62
N GLY A 280 -8.08 8.25 1.20
CA GLY A 280 -7.82 7.98 -0.21
C GLY A 280 -9.05 8.13 -1.10
N LYS A 281 -10.17 7.50 -0.71
CA LYS A 281 -11.46 7.59 -1.40
C LYS A 281 -12.09 8.97 -1.21
N THR A 282 -12.05 9.51 0.01
CA THR A 282 -12.50 10.87 0.35
C THR A 282 -11.95 11.92 -0.62
N LEU A 283 -10.65 11.87 -0.94
CA LEU A 283 -10.00 12.80 -1.86
C LEU A 283 -10.61 12.76 -3.27
N LEU A 284 -10.88 11.56 -3.79
CA LEU A 284 -11.50 11.43 -5.11
C LEU A 284 -12.96 11.89 -5.08
N LEU A 285 -13.71 11.52 -4.05
CA LEU A 285 -15.10 11.99 -3.88
C LEU A 285 -15.18 13.53 -3.86
N GLY A 286 -14.32 14.19 -3.06
CA GLY A 286 -14.26 15.65 -3.00
C GLY A 286 -13.89 16.31 -4.32
N ALA A 287 -12.98 15.69 -5.08
CA ALA A 287 -12.60 16.15 -6.42
C ALA A 287 -13.72 15.99 -7.43
N LEU A 288 -14.48 14.88 -7.40
CA LEU A 288 -15.66 14.66 -8.26
C LEU A 288 -16.79 15.64 -7.95
N MET A 289 -16.94 16.02 -6.69
CA MET A 289 -17.86 17.07 -6.25
C MET A 289 -17.39 18.50 -6.65
N ARG A 290 -16.21 18.62 -7.26
CA ARG A 290 -15.59 19.92 -7.61
C ARG A 290 -15.43 20.82 -6.39
N SER A 291 -15.10 20.25 -5.22
CA SER A 291 -14.94 20.97 -3.95
C SER A 291 -16.17 21.75 -3.50
N THR A 292 -17.36 21.31 -3.92
CA THR A 292 -18.66 21.92 -3.56
C THR A 292 -19.48 20.98 -2.67
N GLY A 293 -20.57 21.49 -2.07
CA GLY A 293 -21.36 20.69 -1.13
C GLY A 293 -20.61 20.40 0.17
N ARG A 294 -20.91 19.23 0.78
CA ARG A 294 -20.26 18.85 2.03
C ARG A 294 -19.92 17.37 2.04
N LEU A 295 -18.65 17.04 2.28
CA LEU A 295 -18.14 15.68 2.35
C LEU A 295 -17.64 15.39 3.78
N TYR A 296 -18.39 14.58 4.51
CA TYR A 296 -17.96 14.11 5.81
C TYR A 296 -17.06 12.89 5.64
N ALA A 297 -15.87 12.94 6.27
CA ALA A 297 -14.93 11.83 6.34
C ALA A 297 -14.92 11.28 7.77
N PHE A 298 -15.68 10.21 8.01
CA PHE A 298 -15.80 9.57 9.33
C PHE A 298 -14.78 8.43 9.48
N ASP A 299 -14.18 8.35 10.64
CA ASP A 299 -13.37 7.19 11.06
C ASP A 299 -13.34 7.13 12.59
N VAL A 300 -13.27 5.93 13.15
CA VAL A 300 -13.09 5.72 14.60
C VAL A 300 -11.65 5.98 15.04
N SER A 301 -10.70 5.97 14.12
CA SER A 301 -9.28 6.14 14.40
C SER A 301 -8.82 7.59 14.17
N ALA A 302 -8.61 8.31 15.27
CA ALA A 302 -8.00 9.65 15.24
C ALA A 302 -6.63 9.64 14.54
N THR A 303 -5.85 8.57 14.71
CA THR A 303 -4.53 8.43 14.08
C THR A 303 -4.63 8.31 12.56
N ARG A 304 -5.61 7.57 12.02
CA ARG A 304 -5.83 7.45 10.57
C ARG A 304 -6.25 8.80 9.98
N LEU A 305 -7.20 9.49 10.59
CA LEU A 305 -7.62 10.83 10.15
C LEU A 305 -6.51 11.89 10.30
N ALA A 306 -5.66 11.78 11.31
CA ALA A 306 -4.49 12.67 11.43
C ALA A 306 -3.52 12.50 10.24
N ARG A 307 -3.33 11.27 9.73
CA ARG A 307 -2.55 11.00 8.51
C ARG A 307 -3.22 11.52 7.24
N ALA A 308 -4.55 11.62 7.22
CA ALA A 308 -5.30 12.16 6.10
C ALA A 308 -5.18 13.69 5.98
N LYS A 309 -5.05 14.43 7.09
CA LYS A 309 -5.01 15.90 7.10
C LYS A 309 -4.00 16.53 6.13
N PRO A 310 -2.71 16.14 6.09
CA PRO A 310 -1.76 16.68 5.13
C PRO A 310 -2.15 16.42 3.67
N ARG A 311 -2.78 15.28 3.40
CA ARG A 311 -3.26 14.90 2.07
C ARG A 311 -4.45 15.79 1.66
N PHE A 312 -5.39 16.03 2.56
CA PHE A 312 -6.51 16.95 2.34
C PHE A 312 -6.01 18.37 2.05
N ALA A 313 -5.08 18.89 2.85
CA ALA A 313 -4.49 20.21 2.62
C ALA A 313 -3.82 20.30 1.24
N ARG A 314 -3.02 19.29 0.86
CA ARG A 314 -2.32 19.23 -0.43
C ARG A 314 -3.26 19.15 -1.62
N SER A 315 -4.43 18.50 -1.46
CA SER A 315 -5.39 18.31 -2.54
C SER A 315 -6.04 19.59 -3.07
N GLY A 316 -6.08 20.66 -2.26
CA GLY A 316 -6.77 21.90 -2.59
C GLY A 316 -8.29 21.86 -2.40
N LEU A 317 -8.82 20.78 -1.83
CA LEU A 317 -10.25 20.60 -1.58
C LEU A 317 -10.66 21.29 -0.26
N SER A 318 -11.76 22.04 -0.29
CA SER A 318 -12.29 22.80 0.86
C SER A 318 -13.59 22.23 1.44
N ASN A 319 -14.18 21.21 0.78
CA ASN A 319 -15.47 20.65 1.16
C ASN A 319 -15.39 19.42 2.08
N ILE A 320 -14.18 19.01 2.50
CA ILE A 320 -13.95 17.83 3.34
C ILE A 320 -14.01 18.20 4.82
N VAL A 321 -14.84 17.48 5.58
CA VAL A 321 -15.01 17.63 7.03
C VAL A 321 -14.60 16.32 7.72
N PRO A 322 -13.35 16.18 8.18
CA PRO A 322 -12.91 15.00 8.91
C PRO A 322 -13.48 14.99 10.32
N VAL A 323 -14.07 13.85 10.72
CA VAL A 323 -14.71 13.70 12.03
C VAL A 323 -14.35 12.33 12.62
N VAL A 324 -13.72 12.34 13.78
CA VAL A 324 -13.52 11.10 14.57
C VAL A 324 -14.84 10.76 15.24
N ILE A 325 -15.46 9.65 14.86
CA ILE A 325 -16.67 9.12 15.50
C ILE A 325 -16.28 8.14 16.60
N THR A 326 -17.05 8.07 17.70
CA THR A 326 -16.68 7.29 18.87
C THR A 326 -17.32 5.90 18.88
N ASP A 327 -18.60 5.83 18.53
CA ASP A 327 -19.41 4.62 18.58
C ASP A 327 -20.67 4.75 17.71
N ASP A 328 -21.50 3.73 17.82
CA ASP A 328 -22.77 3.59 17.10
C ASP A 328 -23.81 4.68 17.44
N ASN A 329 -23.65 5.37 18.57
CA ASN A 329 -24.56 6.39 19.08
C ASN A 329 -24.03 7.83 18.94
N ASP A 330 -22.94 8.03 18.18
CA ASP A 330 -22.34 9.34 18.02
C ASP A 330 -23.38 10.39 17.52
N GLN A 331 -23.56 11.43 18.32
CA GLN A 331 -24.56 12.45 18.01
C GLN A 331 -24.31 13.17 16.67
N ARG A 332 -23.05 13.21 16.20
CA ARG A 332 -22.71 13.84 14.94
C ARG A 332 -23.22 13.01 13.76
N VAL A 333 -23.19 11.66 13.87
CA VAL A 333 -23.80 10.74 12.92
C VAL A 333 -25.33 10.82 12.99
N ARG A 334 -25.90 10.81 14.19
CA ARG A 334 -27.36 10.92 14.40
C ARG A 334 -27.98 12.18 13.76
N ARG A 335 -27.25 13.32 13.80
CA ARG A 335 -27.71 14.58 13.18
C ARG A 335 -27.80 14.50 11.66
N LEU A 336 -27.16 13.50 11.04
CA LEU A 336 -27.16 13.30 9.60
C LEU A 336 -28.15 12.23 9.12
N ARG A 337 -29.01 11.70 10.01
CA ARG A 337 -30.04 10.73 9.61
C ARG A 337 -30.90 11.28 8.49
N GLN A 338 -31.06 10.48 7.41
CA GLN A 338 -31.83 10.79 6.22
C GLN A 338 -31.46 12.11 5.51
N LYS A 339 -30.20 12.54 5.59
CA LYS A 339 -29.74 13.80 5.00
C LYS A 339 -28.68 13.64 3.92
N ALA A 340 -27.97 12.52 3.91
CA ALA A 340 -26.90 12.30 2.94
C ALA A 340 -27.46 11.81 1.60
N HIS A 341 -27.09 12.48 0.53
CA HIS A 341 -27.42 12.05 -0.83
C HIS A 341 -26.63 10.81 -1.23
N ARG A 342 -25.41 10.69 -0.71
CA ARG A 342 -24.48 9.60 -1.01
C ARG A 342 -23.74 9.18 0.26
N VAL A 343 -23.66 7.85 0.48
CA VAL A 343 -22.89 7.28 1.59
C VAL A 343 -22.00 6.17 1.04
N LEU A 344 -20.70 6.25 1.30
CA LEU A 344 -19.73 5.19 1.04
C LEU A 344 -19.41 4.47 2.34
N VAL A 345 -19.53 3.16 2.34
CA VAL A 345 -19.06 2.27 3.40
C VAL A 345 -17.95 1.39 2.82
N ASP A 346 -16.72 1.88 2.84
CA ASP A 346 -15.52 1.07 2.58
C ASP A 346 -15.18 0.33 3.88
N ALA A 347 -15.86 -0.79 4.11
CA ALA A 347 -15.94 -1.44 5.39
C ALA A 347 -14.59 -2.01 5.86
N PRO A 348 -14.27 -1.97 7.17
CA PRO A 348 -13.17 -2.75 7.71
C PRO A 348 -13.43 -4.22 7.43
N CYS A 349 -12.45 -4.89 6.83
CA CYS A 349 -12.56 -6.25 6.34
C CYS A 349 -11.25 -7.02 6.52
N SER A 350 -11.23 -8.31 6.17
CA SER A 350 -10.04 -9.15 6.24
C SER A 350 -8.87 -8.63 5.39
N GLY A 351 -9.17 -7.87 4.32
CA GLY A 351 -8.19 -7.35 3.40
C GLY A 351 -7.59 -8.40 2.46
N LEU A 352 -8.15 -9.62 2.40
CA LEU A 352 -7.58 -10.74 1.66
C LEU A 352 -7.54 -10.52 0.14
N GLY A 353 -8.28 -9.57 -0.40
CA GLY A 353 -8.15 -9.12 -1.78
C GLY A 353 -6.86 -8.35 -2.08
N THR A 354 -6.15 -7.90 -1.03
CA THR A 354 -4.92 -7.09 -1.16
C THR A 354 -3.63 -7.86 -0.83
N LEU A 355 -3.66 -9.20 -0.83
CA LEU A 355 -2.51 -10.05 -0.49
C LEU A 355 -1.28 -9.78 -1.36
N ARG A 356 -1.47 -9.31 -2.59
CA ARG A 356 -0.37 -8.86 -3.47
C ARG A 356 0.48 -7.75 -2.84
N ARG A 357 -0.13 -6.90 -2.01
CA ARG A 357 0.53 -5.78 -1.31
C ARG A 357 0.84 -6.11 0.14
N ASN A 358 -0.06 -6.85 0.79
CA ASN A 358 -0.04 -7.14 2.21
C ASN A 358 -0.04 -8.66 2.47
N PRO A 359 1.05 -9.38 2.14
CA PRO A 359 1.09 -10.84 2.24
C PRO A 359 1.00 -11.37 3.67
N ASP A 360 1.19 -10.53 4.67
CA ASP A 360 1.05 -10.86 6.09
C ASP A 360 -0.40 -11.06 6.51
N LEU A 361 -1.38 -10.50 5.78
CA LEU A 361 -2.80 -10.61 6.13
C LEU A 361 -3.26 -12.08 6.17
N LYS A 362 -2.78 -12.94 5.28
CA LYS A 362 -3.12 -14.37 5.28
C LYS A 362 -2.70 -15.10 6.57
N TRP A 363 -1.72 -14.58 7.30
CA TRP A 363 -1.22 -15.13 8.57
C TRP A 363 -1.83 -14.45 9.80
N ARG A 364 -2.35 -13.25 9.62
CA ARG A 364 -2.95 -12.45 10.69
C ARG A 364 -4.46 -12.65 10.82
N GLN A 365 -5.09 -13.22 9.80
CA GLN A 365 -6.52 -13.56 9.82
C GLN A 365 -6.74 -15.00 10.27
N SER A 366 -7.91 -15.24 10.87
CA SER A 366 -8.43 -16.55 11.21
C SER A 366 -9.94 -16.62 10.87
N PRO A 367 -10.56 -17.79 10.85
CA PRO A 367 -12.01 -17.90 10.70
C PRO A 367 -12.79 -17.04 11.70
N GLU A 368 -12.34 -17.00 12.97
CA GLU A 368 -12.96 -16.24 14.05
C GLU A 368 -12.84 -14.73 13.80
N SER A 369 -11.64 -14.25 13.39
CA SER A 369 -11.46 -12.84 13.07
C SER A 369 -12.31 -12.38 11.88
N VAL A 370 -12.53 -13.25 10.88
CA VAL A 370 -13.44 -12.97 9.76
C VAL A 370 -14.88 -12.86 10.25
N GLN A 371 -15.31 -13.77 11.13
CA GLN A 371 -16.66 -13.73 11.72
C GLN A 371 -16.89 -12.44 12.54
N GLU A 372 -15.91 -12.01 13.33
CA GLU A 372 -15.96 -10.73 14.07
C GLU A 372 -16.08 -9.54 13.12
N LEU A 373 -15.31 -9.56 12.00
CA LEU A 373 -15.38 -8.53 10.96
C LEU A 373 -16.76 -8.52 10.29
N CYS A 374 -17.35 -9.65 9.96
CA CYS A 374 -18.70 -9.73 9.39
C CYS A 374 -19.74 -9.09 10.33
N ALA A 375 -19.68 -9.39 11.64
CA ALA A 375 -20.56 -8.77 12.61
C ALA A 375 -20.36 -7.25 12.72
N LEU A 376 -19.12 -6.78 12.63
CA LEU A 376 -18.80 -5.36 12.60
C LEU A 376 -19.33 -4.69 11.33
N GLN A 377 -19.15 -5.32 10.15
CA GLN A 377 -19.63 -4.83 8.86
C GLN A 377 -21.16 -4.67 8.86
N ALA A 378 -21.91 -5.63 9.37
CA ALA A 378 -23.36 -5.55 9.49
C ALA A 378 -23.79 -4.34 10.33
N ARG A 379 -23.15 -4.10 11.47
CA ARG A 379 -23.43 -2.94 12.32
C ARG A 379 -23.14 -1.62 11.62
N ILE A 380 -21.97 -1.51 10.97
CA ILE A 380 -21.57 -0.29 10.24
C ILE A 380 -22.55 -0.02 9.10
N LEU A 381 -22.91 -1.04 8.33
CA LEU A 381 -23.82 -0.91 7.20
C LEU A 381 -25.21 -0.41 7.66
N LYS A 382 -25.74 -0.96 8.74
CA LYS A 382 -27.00 -0.52 9.37
C LYS A 382 -26.96 0.94 9.83
N GLN A 383 -25.87 1.38 10.41
CA GLN A 383 -25.72 2.77 10.88
C GLN A 383 -25.56 3.75 9.74
N ALA A 384 -24.73 3.41 8.76
CA ALA A 384 -24.47 4.23 7.59
C ALA A 384 -25.75 4.40 6.75
N SER A 385 -26.55 3.34 6.60
CA SER A 385 -27.81 3.36 5.86
C SER A 385 -28.82 4.35 6.46
N ALA A 386 -28.84 4.50 7.78
CA ALA A 386 -29.70 5.47 8.45
C ALA A 386 -29.39 6.94 8.07
N CYS A 387 -28.20 7.23 7.57
CA CYS A 387 -27.84 8.56 7.07
C CYS A 387 -28.35 8.86 5.66
N VAL A 388 -28.69 7.83 4.89
CA VAL A 388 -29.09 7.97 3.48
C VAL A 388 -30.46 8.66 3.38
N ALA A 389 -30.54 9.73 2.62
CA ALA A 389 -31.79 10.42 2.32
C ALA A 389 -32.72 9.57 1.44
N PRO A 390 -34.04 9.79 1.44
CA PRO A 390 -34.92 9.22 0.42
C PRO A 390 -34.40 9.52 -0.99
N GLY A 391 -34.33 8.50 -1.86
CA GLY A 391 -33.71 8.59 -3.18
C GLY A 391 -32.19 8.68 -3.18
N GLY A 392 -31.55 8.61 -2.02
CA GLY A 392 -30.09 8.61 -1.88
C GLY A 392 -29.44 7.25 -2.20
N ARG A 393 -28.13 7.25 -2.39
CA ARG A 393 -27.33 6.07 -2.74
C ARG A 393 -26.37 5.70 -1.62
N LEU A 394 -26.30 4.41 -1.34
CA LEU A 394 -25.35 3.77 -0.45
C LEU A 394 -24.46 2.83 -1.27
N VAL A 395 -23.16 2.93 -1.13
CA VAL A 395 -22.22 1.94 -1.67
C VAL A 395 -21.55 1.22 -0.51
N TYR A 396 -21.79 -0.09 -0.42
CA TYR A 396 -21.06 -0.97 0.48
C TYR A 396 -19.90 -1.58 -0.28
N ALA A 397 -18.71 -1.58 0.30
CA ALA A 397 -17.51 -2.10 -0.34
C ALA A 397 -16.55 -2.75 0.66
N THR A 398 -15.79 -3.74 0.18
CA THR A 398 -14.69 -4.39 0.89
C THR A 398 -13.51 -4.61 -0.05
N CYS A 399 -12.30 -4.77 0.51
CA CYS A 399 -11.16 -5.36 -0.17
C CYS A 399 -10.96 -6.83 0.22
N SER A 400 -12.06 -7.58 0.33
CA SER A 400 -12.10 -9.02 0.60
C SER A 400 -12.54 -9.81 -0.62
N VAL A 401 -12.11 -11.07 -0.71
CA VAL A 401 -12.58 -12.04 -1.70
C VAL A 401 -13.57 -13.05 -1.09
N LEU A 402 -13.86 -12.95 0.19
CA LEU A 402 -14.70 -13.89 0.91
C LEU A 402 -16.19 -13.53 0.77
N PRO A 403 -17.07 -14.45 0.32
CA PRO A 403 -18.50 -14.20 0.15
C PRO A 403 -19.21 -13.72 1.42
N GLU A 404 -18.78 -14.22 2.59
CA GLU A 404 -19.34 -13.85 3.90
C GLU A 404 -19.12 -12.38 4.28
N GLU A 405 -18.09 -11.73 3.76
CA GLU A 405 -17.83 -10.29 3.92
C GLU A 405 -18.48 -9.46 2.81
N ASN A 406 -18.94 -10.08 1.73
CA ASN A 406 -19.39 -9.49 0.48
C ASN A 406 -20.90 -9.68 0.27
N GLN A 407 -21.29 -10.61 -0.59
CA GLN A 407 -22.70 -10.81 -0.97
C GLN A 407 -23.56 -11.12 0.24
N ALA A 408 -23.11 -11.97 1.17
CA ALA A 408 -23.88 -12.34 2.33
C ALA A 408 -24.25 -11.14 3.24
N GLN A 409 -23.37 -10.13 3.33
CA GLN A 409 -23.66 -8.89 4.05
C GLN A 409 -24.76 -8.08 3.36
N VAL A 410 -24.72 -8.02 2.03
CA VAL A 410 -25.72 -7.28 1.23
C VAL A 410 -27.07 -7.95 1.29
N ASP A 411 -27.12 -9.28 1.15
CA ASP A 411 -28.36 -10.06 1.15
C ASP A 411 -29.05 -9.94 2.53
N ALA A 412 -28.29 -10.08 3.62
CA ALA A 412 -28.81 -9.91 4.98
C ALA A 412 -29.32 -8.47 5.19
N PHE A 413 -28.60 -7.47 4.71
CA PHE A 413 -29.03 -6.07 4.82
C PHE A 413 -30.32 -5.80 4.06
N LEU A 414 -30.46 -6.28 2.83
CA LEU A 414 -31.67 -6.07 2.02
C LEU A 414 -32.88 -6.77 2.59
N ALA A 415 -32.71 -7.95 3.22
CA ALA A 415 -33.79 -8.65 3.88
C ALA A 415 -34.37 -7.86 5.08
N GLU A 416 -33.52 -7.09 5.80
CA GLU A 416 -33.93 -6.26 6.92
C GLU A 416 -34.38 -4.84 6.53
N ASN A 417 -34.05 -4.37 5.32
CA ASN A 417 -34.25 -2.98 4.87
C ASN A 417 -34.95 -2.93 3.49
N PRO A 418 -36.27 -3.20 3.44
CA PRO A 418 -37.03 -3.29 2.19
C PRO A 418 -37.17 -1.95 1.46
N ASP A 419 -36.81 -0.84 2.09
CA ASP A 419 -36.73 0.49 1.49
C ASP A 419 -35.44 0.70 0.67
N PHE A 420 -34.53 -0.27 0.62
CA PHE A 420 -33.37 -0.26 -0.25
C PHE A 420 -33.50 -1.28 -1.38
N SER A 421 -32.97 -0.92 -2.56
CA SER A 421 -32.88 -1.81 -3.71
C SER A 421 -31.46 -1.86 -4.25
N LEU A 422 -31.03 -3.06 -4.68
CA LEU A 422 -29.75 -3.28 -5.34
C LEU A 422 -29.81 -2.72 -6.78
N LYS A 423 -28.75 -1.99 -7.19
CA LYS A 423 -28.56 -1.48 -8.54
C LYS A 423 -27.41 -2.21 -9.23
N ASN A 424 -27.52 -2.39 -10.52
CA ASN A 424 -26.48 -3.00 -11.32
C ASN A 424 -25.23 -2.09 -11.37
N ALA A 425 -24.09 -2.59 -10.88
CA ALA A 425 -22.85 -1.84 -10.84
C ALA A 425 -22.33 -1.48 -12.24
N SER A 426 -22.52 -2.36 -13.23
CA SER A 426 -22.13 -2.09 -14.63
C SER A 426 -22.88 -0.89 -15.19
N GLU A 427 -24.20 -0.80 -14.96
CA GLU A 427 -25.01 0.33 -15.40
C GLU A 427 -24.56 1.64 -14.74
N VAL A 428 -24.26 1.61 -13.45
CA VAL A 428 -23.79 2.79 -12.71
C VAL A 428 -22.44 3.27 -13.20
N LEU A 429 -21.56 2.36 -13.63
CA LEU A 429 -20.22 2.69 -14.14
C LEU A 429 -20.18 3.05 -15.62
N ALA A 430 -21.22 2.70 -16.42
CA ALA A 430 -21.23 2.79 -17.88
C ALA A 430 -20.81 4.17 -18.42
N ASP A 431 -21.24 5.25 -17.78
CA ASP A 431 -20.91 6.62 -18.20
C ASP A 431 -19.44 6.99 -18.01
N ARG A 432 -18.75 6.34 -17.08
CA ARG A 432 -17.38 6.70 -16.67
C ARG A 432 -16.34 5.65 -17.00
N CYS A 433 -16.73 4.38 -16.99
CA CYS A 433 -15.84 3.21 -17.09
C CYS A 433 -16.35 2.28 -18.20
N LYS A 434 -16.27 2.72 -19.46
CA LYS A 434 -16.92 2.10 -20.63
C LYS A 434 -16.52 0.65 -20.91
N ASN A 435 -15.37 0.20 -20.41
CA ASN A 435 -14.82 -1.14 -20.71
C ASN A 435 -14.95 -2.10 -19.51
N LEU A 436 -15.82 -1.79 -18.55
CA LEU A 436 -15.96 -2.59 -17.35
C LEU A 436 -17.41 -3.03 -17.16
N THR A 437 -17.63 -4.34 -17.27
CA THR A 437 -18.92 -4.99 -17.04
C THR A 437 -18.75 -6.18 -16.11
N PHE A 438 -19.81 -6.54 -15.41
CA PHE A 438 -19.86 -7.67 -14.50
C PHE A 438 -21.07 -8.56 -14.81
N ASP A 439 -20.89 -9.87 -14.65
CA ASP A 439 -21.97 -10.86 -14.86
C ASP A 439 -23.00 -10.86 -13.73
N THR A 440 -22.70 -10.17 -12.64
CA THR A 440 -23.58 -10.02 -11.47
C THR A 440 -23.93 -8.54 -11.27
N PRO A 441 -24.94 -8.18 -10.49
CA PRO A 441 -25.24 -6.79 -10.18
C PRO A 441 -24.16 -6.11 -9.31
N TYR A 442 -23.21 -6.87 -8.80
CA TYR A 442 -22.12 -6.38 -7.96
C TYR A 442 -20.90 -5.99 -8.80
N MET A 443 -20.08 -5.07 -8.30
CA MET A 443 -18.70 -4.91 -8.75
C MET A 443 -17.86 -5.96 -8.05
N VAL A 444 -17.30 -6.91 -8.79
CA VAL A 444 -16.34 -7.90 -8.30
C VAL A 444 -15.07 -7.75 -9.11
N LEU A 445 -14.03 -7.23 -8.48
CA LEU A 445 -12.71 -7.09 -9.10
C LEU A 445 -11.77 -8.16 -8.56
N ARG A 446 -11.02 -8.76 -9.46
CA ARG A 446 -10.09 -9.84 -9.17
C ARG A 446 -8.75 -9.56 -9.85
N PRO A 447 -7.61 -9.87 -9.20
CA PRO A 447 -6.29 -9.62 -9.80
C PRO A 447 -5.98 -10.51 -11.01
N ASP A 448 -6.52 -11.72 -11.09
CA ASP A 448 -6.37 -12.65 -12.20
C ASP A 448 -7.11 -12.19 -13.46
N THR A 449 -8.27 -11.56 -13.31
CA THR A 449 -9.14 -11.14 -14.42
C THR A 449 -8.97 -9.66 -14.77
N HIS A 450 -8.86 -8.79 -13.75
CA HIS A 450 -8.88 -7.34 -13.94
C HIS A 450 -7.52 -6.67 -13.74
N GLY A 451 -6.50 -7.40 -13.20
CA GLY A 451 -5.19 -6.81 -12.89
C GLY A 451 -5.19 -5.82 -11.71
N THR A 452 -6.33 -5.61 -11.06
CA THR A 452 -6.51 -4.78 -9.85
C THR A 452 -6.31 -5.60 -8.58
N ASP A 453 -6.29 -5.00 -7.40
CA ASP A 453 -6.50 -5.75 -6.17
C ASP A 453 -7.94 -6.32 -6.15
N GLY A 454 -8.18 -7.31 -5.28
CA GLY A 454 -9.52 -7.86 -5.08
C GLY A 454 -10.43 -6.87 -4.36
N PHE A 455 -11.55 -6.51 -4.98
CA PHE A 455 -12.58 -5.65 -4.40
C PHE A 455 -13.98 -6.20 -4.68
N PHE A 456 -14.85 -5.98 -3.72
CA PHE A 456 -16.28 -6.16 -3.89
C PHE A 456 -16.99 -4.84 -3.61
N ALA A 457 -18.07 -4.54 -4.37
CA ALA A 457 -18.98 -3.46 -4.01
C ALA A 457 -20.40 -3.73 -4.49
N ALA A 458 -21.36 -3.26 -3.69
CA ALA A 458 -22.78 -3.21 -3.99
C ALA A 458 -23.27 -1.77 -3.99
N VAL A 459 -24.10 -1.42 -4.96
CA VAL A 459 -24.77 -0.13 -5.04
C VAL A 459 -26.22 -0.30 -4.59
N LEU A 460 -26.59 0.39 -3.55
CA LEU A 460 -27.92 0.34 -2.95
C LEU A 460 -28.57 1.72 -3.06
N GLU A 461 -29.83 1.78 -3.47
CA GLU A 461 -30.60 3.03 -3.52
C GLU A 461 -31.81 2.95 -2.63
N ARG A 462 -32.00 3.97 -1.81
CA ARG A 462 -33.17 4.11 -0.95
C ARG A 462 -34.36 4.59 -1.76
N ALA A 463 -35.53 4.02 -1.51
CA ALA A 463 -36.79 4.46 -2.16
C ALA A 463 -37.03 5.96 -1.97
N LYS A 464 -37.63 6.58 -2.97
CA LYS A 464 -38.21 7.92 -2.84
C LYS A 464 -39.57 7.75 -2.18
N ASN A 465 -39.79 8.40 -1.08
CA ASN A 465 -41.13 8.41 -0.46
C ASN A 465 -42.13 9.13 -1.31
#